data_f4e45fdd88b70e8000516241bbdf6f79
#
_entry.id   f4e45fdd88b70e8000516241bbdf6f79
#
_cell.length_a   1.000
_cell.length_b   1.000
_cell.length_c   1.000
_cell.angle_alpha   90.00
_cell.angle_beta   90.00
_cell.angle_gamma   90.00
#
_symmetry.space_group_name_H-M   'P 1'
#
loop_
_entity.id
_entity.type
_entity.pdbx_description
1 polymer ?
#
loop_
_entity_poly.entity_id
_entity_poly.type
_entity_poly.pdbx_seq_one_letter_code
_entity_poly.pdbx_strand_id
1 'polypeptide(L)'
;MILTDESKLLIPCDEVSIEDGTDIIKLLEEELRNSEVAGVGLAACQIGVSKKVFIIRTGKHGGQHNFINPQITSYTEPLIFRGEGCLSYPGKCIRTLRYNKIRIVDVIHPNGIDLCGLTAVVAQHEYQHTIGHSMFRNQLSNLTDNTLCVCGSNALFGICCKRILMTNMRIL
;
A
#
# COMPACT_ATOMS: atom_id res chain seq x y z
N MET A 1 8.05 -8.53 -15.65
CA MET A 1 9.03 -9.09 -14.65
C MET A 1 9.05 -8.18 -13.43
N ILE A 2 8.81 -8.76 -12.25
CA ILE A 2 8.79 -8.01 -10.97
C ILE A 2 10.21 -7.69 -10.51
N LEU A 3 10.48 -6.42 -10.18
CA LEU A 3 11.76 -5.96 -9.63
C LEU A 3 11.90 -6.38 -8.16
N THR A 4 13.10 -6.81 -7.79
CA THR A 4 13.48 -7.13 -6.41
C THR A 4 14.63 -6.25 -5.89
N ASP A 5 15.11 -5.31 -6.70
CA ASP A 5 16.16 -4.35 -6.35
C ASP A 5 15.58 -3.24 -5.46
N GLU A 6 15.87 -3.33 -4.17
CA GLU A 6 15.37 -2.39 -3.16
C GLU A 6 15.81 -0.94 -3.44
N SER A 7 17.00 -0.73 -4.01
CA SER A 7 17.49 0.61 -4.32
C SER A 7 16.59 1.37 -5.30
N LYS A 8 15.90 0.64 -6.18
CA LYS A 8 14.94 1.19 -7.14
C LYS A 8 13.54 1.35 -6.55
N LEU A 9 13.16 0.44 -5.65
CA LEU A 9 11.82 0.43 -5.03
C LEU A 9 11.65 1.52 -3.96
N LEU A 10 12.75 2.04 -3.39
CA LEU A 10 12.73 3.08 -2.36
C LEU A 10 12.84 4.50 -2.92
N ILE A 11 12.74 4.68 -4.23
CA ILE A 11 12.68 6.00 -4.88
C ILE A 11 11.22 6.42 -5.02
N PRO A 12 10.83 7.62 -4.54
CA PRO A 12 9.50 8.15 -4.79
C PRO A 12 9.23 8.27 -6.29
N CYS A 13 8.03 7.88 -6.70
CA CYS A 13 7.60 7.92 -8.09
C CYS A 13 7.09 9.30 -8.48
N ASP A 14 7.18 9.63 -9.76
CA ASP A 14 6.62 10.85 -10.34
C ASP A 14 5.11 10.72 -10.62
N GLU A 15 4.45 11.85 -10.72
CA GLU A 15 3.10 11.92 -11.27
C GLU A 15 3.08 11.62 -12.77
N VAL A 16 1.91 11.29 -13.27
CA VAL A 16 1.71 10.89 -14.67
C VAL A 16 0.38 11.44 -15.21
N SER A 17 0.27 11.61 -16.53
CA SER A 17 -1.01 11.94 -17.17
C SER A 17 -2.03 10.82 -17.02
N ILE A 18 -3.32 11.11 -17.18
CA ILE A 18 -4.38 10.08 -17.15
C ILE A 18 -4.18 9.08 -18.29
N GLU A 19 -3.80 9.55 -19.47
CA GLU A 19 -3.58 8.71 -20.65
C GLU A 19 -2.44 7.72 -20.42
N ASP A 20 -1.25 8.20 -20.07
CA ASP A 20 -0.10 7.33 -19.76
C ASP A 20 -0.38 6.42 -18.56
N GLY A 21 -1.07 6.94 -17.53
CA GLY A 21 -1.47 6.16 -16.36
C GLY A 21 -2.40 5.00 -16.72
N THR A 22 -3.31 5.21 -17.68
CA THR A 22 -4.21 4.16 -18.18
C THR A 22 -3.43 3.07 -18.93
N ASP A 23 -2.40 3.44 -19.69
CA ASP A 23 -1.56 2.44 -20.36
C ASP A 23 -0.68 1.66 -19.36
N ILE A 24 -0.19 2.33 -18.32
CA ILE A 24 0.52 1.65 -17.21
C ILE A 24 -0.39 0.65 -16.50
N ILE A 25 -1.66 0.98 -16.26
CA ILE A 25 -2.63 0.06 -15.67
C ILE A 25 -2.74 -1.26 -16.47
N LYS A 26 -2.80 -1.18 -17.81
CA LYS A 26 -2.84 -2.37 -18.69
C LYS A 26 -1.59 -3.24 -18.51
N LEU A 27 -0.41 -2.61 -18.39
CA LEU A 27 0.84 -3.34 -18.13
C LEU A 27 0.82 -4.03 -16.76
N LEU A 28 0.32 -3.35 -15.73
CA LEU A 28 0.17 -3.93 -14.39
C LEU A 28 -0.82 -5.11 -14.38
N GLU A 29 -1.93 -5.01 -15.11
CA GLU A 29 -2.91 -6.07 -15.25
C GLU A 29 -2.33 -7.33 -15.90
N GLU A 30 -1.53 -7.13 -16.93
CA GLU A 30 -0.84 -8.23 -17.64
C GLU A 30 0.19 -8.89 -16.73
N GLU A 31 1.06 -8.09 -16.08
CA GLU A 31 2.09 -8.61 -15.20
C GLU A 31 1.50 -9.36 -14.00
N LEU A 32 0.44 -8.82 -13.38
CA LEU A 32 -0.24 -9.47 -12.26
C LEU A 32 -0.95 -10.77 -12.68
N ARG A 33 -1.44 -10.85 -13.91
CA ARG A 33 -2.05 -12.07 -14.48
C ARG A 33 -1.00 -13.15 -14.74
N ASN A 34 0.17 -12.76 -15.18
CA ASN A 34 1.26 -13.66 -15.56
C ASN A 34 2.18 -14.02 -14.36
N SER A 35 1.94 -13.44 -13.20
CA SER A 35 2.73 -13.72 -12.00
C SER A 35 2.51 -15.17 -11.55
N GLU A 36 3.59 -15.90 -11.31
CA GLU A 36 3.57 -17.27 -10.75
C GLU A 36 3.05 -17.28 -9.30
N VAL A 37 3.22 -16.16 -8.60
CA VAL A 37 2.72 -15.98 -7.23
C VAL A 37 1.43 -15.19 -7.28
N ALA A 38 0.39 -15.68 -6.62
CA ALA A 38 -0.88 -14.98 -6.52
C ALA A 38 -0.70 -13.62 -5.80
N GLY A 39 -0.70 -12.54 -6.57
CA GLY A 39 -0.68 -11.17 -6.08
C GLY A 39 -2.09 -10.57 -6.06
N VAL A 40 -2.35 -9.73 -5.06
CA VAL A 40 -3.62 -9.00 -4.92
C VAL A 40 -3.47 -7.50 -5.20
N GLY A 41 -2.26 -7.02 -5.47
CA GLY A 41 -1.93 -5.66 -5.85
C GLY A 41 -0.59 -5.58 -6.54
N LEU A 42 -0.36 -4.49 -7.28
CA LEU A 42 0.90 -4.22 -7.97
C LEU A 42 1.04 -2.73 -8.27
N ALA A 43 2.20 -2.15 -7.93
CA ALA A 43 2.55 -0.77 -8.24
C ALA A 43 3.51 -0.68 -9.43
N ALA A 44 3.45 0.41 -10.17
CA ALA A 44 4.23 0.61 -11.39
C ALA A 44 5.76 0.52 -11.18
N CYS A 45 6.28 1.01 -10.05
CA CYS A 45 7.70 0.91 -9.75
C CYS A 45 8.18 -0.54 -9.61
N GLN A 46 7.31 -1.48 -9.24
CA GLN A 46 7.65 -2.90 -9.15
C GLN A 46 7.87 -3.56 -10.53
N ILE A 47 7.42 -2.92 -11.61
CA ILE A 47 7.70 -3.34 -13.00
C ILE A 47 8.69 -2.40 -13.71
N GLY A 48 9.38 -1.53 -12.96
CA GLY A 48 10.41 -0.63 -13.49
C GLY A 48 9.89 0.71 -14.03
N VAL A 49 8.61 1.01 -13.84
CA VAL A 49 7.98 2.27 -14.26
C VAL A 49 7.82 3.19 -13.05
N SER A 50 8.69 4.20 -12.90
CA SER A 50 8.70 5.11 -11.73
C SER A 50 7.58 6.15 -11.82
N LYS A 51 6.31 5.69 -11.82
CA LYS A 51 5.11 6.52 -11.86
C LYS A 51 4.13 6.15 -10.75
N LYS A 52 3.39 7.13 -10.23
CA LYS A 52 2.38 6.96 -9.17
C LYS A 52 1.13 6.28 -9.71
N VAL A 53 1.24 5.00 -10.06
CA VAL A 53 0.13 4.17 -10.53
C VAL A 53 0.17 2.83 -9.80
N PHE A 54 -0.98 2.34 -9.37
CA PHE A 54 -1.11 0.98 -8.87
C PHE A 54 -2.51 0.39 -9.11
N ILE A 55 -2.60 -0.94 -9.05
CA ILE A 55 -3.86 -1.68 -9.12
C ILE A 55 -4.00 -2.58 -7.89
N ILE A 56 -5.25 -2.86 -7.49
CA ILE A 56 -5.58 -3.86 -6.46
C ILE A 56 -6.74 -4.73 -6.90
N ARG A 57 -6.72 -6.02 -6.52
CA ARG A 57 -7.73 -7.04 -6.82
C ARG A 57 -8.08 -7.79 -5.55
N THR A 58 -9.06 -7.29 -4.78
CA THR A 58 -9.39 -7.82 -3.46
C THR A 58 -10.85 -8.28 -3.28
N GLY A 59 -11.66 -8.17 -4.30
CA GLY A 59 -13.08 -8.55 -4.23
C GLY A 59 -13.31 -10.06 -4.35
N LYS A 60 -14.33 -10.60 -3.68
CA LYS A 60 -14.77 -12.02 -3.83
C LYS A 60 -15.06 -12.42 -5.28
N HIS A 61 -15.30 -11.46 -6.16
CA HIS A 61 -15.57 -11.65 -7.59
C HIS A 61 -14.51 -11.01 -8.48
N GLY A 62 -13.28 -10.79 -7.96
CA GLY A 62 -12.17 -10.22 -8.72
C GLY A 62 -12.34 -8.74 -9.04
N GLY A 63 -13.09 -7.99 -8.24
CA GLY A 63 -13.20 -6.53 -8.40
C GLY A 63 -11.83 -5.87 -8.35
N GLN A 64 -11.52 -5.05 -9.36
CA GLN A 64 -10.28 -4.31 -9.46
C GLN A 64 -10.53 -2.84 -9.18
N HIS A 65 -9.61 -2.22 -8.45
CA HIS A 65 -9.50 -0.77 -8.32
C HIS A 65 -8.17 -0.32 -8.92
N ASN A 66 -8.23 0.74 -9.69
CA ASN A 66 -7.09 1.36 -10.35
C ASN A 66 -6.86 2.74 -9.76
N PHE A 67 -5.60 3.14 -9.58
CA PHE A 67 -5.24 4.42 -8.99
C PHE A 67 -4.12 5.10 -9.80
N ILE A 68 -4.34 6.36 -10.14
CA ILE A 68 -3.37 7.23 -10.84
C ILE A 68 -3.16 8.49 -10.00
N ASN A 69 -1.91 8.78 -9.62
CA ASN A 69 -1.51 9.87 -8.73
C ASN A 69 -2.28 9.85 -7.39
N PRO A 70 -2.30 8.71 -6.71
CA PRO A 70 -3.06 8.54 -5.48
C PRO A 70 -2.51 9.35 -4.30
N GLN A 71 -3.42 9.76 -3.42
CA GLN A 71 -3.11 10.33 -2.12
C GLN A 71 -4.07 9.75 -1.08
N ILE A 72 -3.55 9.14 -0.02
CA ILE A 72 -4.36 8.73 1.12
C ILE A 72 -4.54 9.95 2.02
N THR A 73 -5.80 10.37 2.20
CA THR A 73 -6.16 11.58 2.95
C THR A 73 -6.64 11.30 4.37
N SER A 74 -6.98 10.05 4.66
CA SER A 74 -7.42 9.64 6.00
C SER A 74 -7.04 8.19 6.29
N TYR A 75 -6.64 7.95 7.55
CA TYR A 75 -6.34 6.64 8.11
C TYR A 75 -7.12 6.47 9.41
N THR A 76 -7.96 5.45 9.53
CA THR A 76 -8.72 5.17 10.75
C THR A 76 -8.72 3.69 11.10
N GLU A 77 -9.01 3.39 12.36
CA GLU A 77 -9.05 2.02 12.90
C GLU A 77 -7.71 1.26 12.71
N PRO A 78 -6.61 1.68 13.40
CA PRO A 78 -5.34 0.98 13.32
C PRO A 78 -5.47 -0.48 13.74
N LEU A 79 -4.80 -1.38 13.01
CA LEU A 79 -4.76 -2.82 13.26
C LEU A 79 -3.36 -3.40 13.05
N ILE A 80 -3.11 -4.56 13.63
CA ILE A 80 -1.93 -5.37 13.33
C ILE A 80 -2.31 -6.38 12.26
N PHE A 81 -1.80 -6.17 11.05
CA PHE A 81 -1.98 -7.11 9.95
C PHE A 81 -0.91 -8.19 10.02
N ARG A 82 -1.33 -9.46 9.97
CA ARG A 82 -0.44 -10.62 10.04
C ARG A 82 -0.27 -11.23 8.67
N GLY A 83 0.98 -11.48 8.27
CA GLY A 83 1.24 -12.17 7.02
C GLY A 83 1.31 -11.25 5.81
N GLU A 84 1.73 -10.00 5.97
CA GLU A 84 1.97 -9.12 4.85
C GLU A 84 3.17 -9.59 4.05
N GLY A 85 2.96 -9.84 2.76
CA GLY A 85 3.97 -10.18 1.77
C GLY A 85 4.00 -9.16 0.65
N CYS A 86 5.05 -9.23 -0.18
CA CYS A 86 5.21 -8.39 -1.35
C CYS A 86 5.88 -9.20 -2.47
N LEU A 87 5.40 -9.05 -3.70
CA LEU A 87 5.99 -9.71 -4.87
C LEU A 87 7.47 -9.32 -5.09
N SER A 88 7.84 -8.09 -4.70
CA SER A 88 9.23 -7.60 -4.77
C SER A 88 10.13 -8.11 -3.64
N TYR A 89 9.58 -8.74 -2.62
CA TYR A 89 10.32 -9.32 -1.49
C TYR A 89 9.94 -10.79 -1.29
N PRO A 90 10.29 -11.68 -2.24
CA PRO A 90 9.86 -13.07 -2.21
C PRO A 90 10.30 -13.78 -0.91
N GLY A 91 9.41 -14.59 -0.36
CA GLY A 91 9.66 -15.34 0.88
C GLY A 91 9.60 -14.49 2.16
N LYS A 92 9.38 -13.18 2.07
CA LYS A 92 9.18 -12.33 3.25
C LYS A 92 7.72 -12.25 3.61
N CYS A 93 7.42 -12.52 4.89
CA CYS A 93 6.08 -12.45 5.45
C CYS A 93 6.18 -11.84 6.85
N ILE A 94 5.64 -10.65 7.05
CA ILE A 94 5.85 -9.86 8.26
C ILE A 94 4.54 -9.39 8.90
N ARG A 95 4.63 -8.94 10.14
CA ARG A 95 3.52 -8.25 10.84
C ARG A 95 3.72 -6.75 10.73
N THR A 96 2.67 -6.06 10.30
CA THR A 96 2.71 -4.61 10.05
C THR A 96 1.59 -3.87 10.78
N LEU A 97 1.83 -2.61 11.08
CA LEU A 97 0.77 -1.68 11.46
C LEU A 97 0.08 -1.19 10.18
N ARG A 98 -1.22 -1.43 10.09
CA ARG A 98 -2.08 -0.97 8.99
C ARG A 98 -3.35 -0.33 9.55
N TYR A 99 -4.22 0.15 8.68
CA TYR A 99 -5.49 0.77 9.03
C TYR A 99 -6.62 0.04 8.32
N ASN A 100 -7.67 -0.29 9.08
CA ASN A 100 -8.83 -1.00 8.56
C ASN A 100 -9.65 -0.16 7.58
N LYS A 101 -9.57 1.17 7.72
CA LYS A 101 -10.26 2.11 6.83
C LYS A 101 -9.31 3.21 6.40
N ILE A 102 -9.36 3.52 5.12
CA ILE A 102 -8.66 4.67 4.52
C ILE A 102 -9.60 5.40 3.58
N ARG A 103 -9.34 6.69 3.40
CA ARG A 103 -9.89 7.47 2.28
C ARG A 103 -8.76 7.80 1.33
N ILE A 104 -8.95 7.51 0.05
CA ILE A 104 -7.99 7.76 -1.01
C ILE A 104 -8.61 8.63 -2.09
N VAL A 105 -7.88 9.62 -2.56
CA VAL A 105 -8.21 10.53 -3.66
C VAL A 105 -7.18 10.34 -4.75
N ASP A 106 -7.60 10.34 -6.00
CA ASP A 106 -6.72 10.31 -7.16
C ASP A 106 -7.42 10.91 -8.38
N VAL A 107 -6.79 10.91 -9.54
CA VAL A 107 -7.39 11.50 -10.75
C VAL A 107 -8.61 10.71 -11.27
N ILE A 108 -8.72 9.42 -10.95
CA ILE A 108 -9.89 8.59 -11.30
C ILE A 108 -11.03 8.83 -10.31
N HIS A 109 -10.68 9.07 -9.03
CA HIS A 109 -11.62 9.27 -7.93
C HIS A 109 -11.43 10.65 -7.29
N PRO A 110 -11.76 11.76 -7.99
CA PRO A 110 -11.49 13.11 -7.50
C PRO A 110 -12.28 13.49 -6.25
N ASN A 111 -13.42 12.83 -6.03
CA ASN A 111 -14.22 13.00 -4.80
C ASN A 111 -13.77 12.05 -3.66
N GLY A 112 -12.78 11.22 -3.92
CA GLY A 112 -12.27 10.20 -3.00
C GLY A 112 -13.19 8.99 -2.87
N ILE A 113 -12.58 7.85 -2.55
CA ILE A 113 -13.28 6.62 -2.19
C ILE A 113 -12.83 6.14 -0.81
N ASP A 114 -13.74 5.50 -0.09
CA ASP A 114 -13.46 4.88 1.20
C ASP A 114 -13.23 3.38 0.98
N LEU A 115 -12.09 2.90 1.41
CA LEU A 115 -11.72 1.47 1.37
C LEU A 115 -11.66 0.92 2.78
N CYS A 116 -12.03 -0.36 2.94
CA CYS A 116 -11.99 -1.03 4.24
C CYS A 116 -11.48 -2.47 4.15
N GLY A 117 -11.08 -3.02 5.30
CA GLY A 117 -10.61 -4.40 5.41
C GLY A 117 -9.35 -4.67 4.59
N LEU A 118 -9.29 -5.85 3.96
CA LEU A 118 -8.15 -6.26 3.15
C LEU A 118 -7.87 -5.29 1.99
N THR A 119 -8.92 -4.75 1.36
CA THR A 119 -8.78 -3.76 0.28
C THR A 119 -8.04 -2.52 0.74
N ALA A 120 -8.34 -2.01 1.94
CA ALA A 120 -7.62 -0.89 2.53
C ALA A 120 -6.15 -1.23 2.84
N VAL A 121 -5.88 -2.44 3.35
CA VAL A 121 -4.51 -2.89 3.67
C VAL A 121 -3.67 -2.97 2.39
N VAL A 122 -4.19 -3.60 1.34
CA VAL A 122 -3.49 -3.73 0.05
C VAL A 122 -3.27 -2.36 -0.58
N ALA A 123 -4.29 -1.47 -0.58
CA ALA A 123 -4.12 -0.11 -1.11
C ALA A 123 -3.02 0.68 -0.38
N GLN A 124 -2.90 0.53 0.94
CA GLN A 124 -1.80 1.14 1.72
C GLN A 124 -0.44 0.58 1.31
N HIS A 125 -0.36 -0.72 1.05
CA HIS A 125 0.87 -1.38 0.60
C HIS A 125 1.32 -0.80 -0.75
N GLU A 126 0.42 -0.82 -1.74
CA GLU A 126 0.74 -0.33 -3.09
C GLU A 126 1.01 1.19 -3.13
N TYR A 127 0.24 1.96 -2.35
CA TYR A 127 0.51 3.39 -2.19
C TYR A 127 1.91 3.66 -1.64
N GLN A 128 2.38 2.87 -0.66
CA GLN A 128 3.74 3.02 -0.11
C GLN A 128 4.81 2.86 -1.18
N HIS A 129 4.66 1.93 -2.10
CA HIS A 129 5.56 1.79 -3.24
C HIS A 129 5.63 3.09 -4.07
N THR A 130 4.52 3.78 -4.27
CA THR A 130 4.51 5.02 -5.07
C THR A 130 5.23 6.21 -4.40
N ILE A 131 5.40 6.16 -3.09
CA ILE A 131 6.10 7.20 -2.30
C ILE A 131 7.50 6.76 -1.82
N GLY A 132 8.05 5.70 -2.42
CA GLY A 132 9.40 5.20 -2.13
C GLY A 132 9.52 4.51 -0.76
N HIS A 133 8.46 3.87 -0.30
CA HIS A 133 8.49 3.10 0.94
C HIS A 133 8.19 1.63 0.68
N SER A 134 8.73 0.76 1.54
CA SER A 134 8.41 -0.66 1.57
C SER A 134 7.55 -1.02 2.80
N MET A 135 7.01 -2.24 2.81
CA MET A 135 6.26 -2.78 3.95
C MET A 135 7.06 -2.78 5.26
N PHE A 136 8.41 -2.80 5.20
CA PHE A 136 9.27 -2.81 6.37
C PHE A 136 9.19 -1.51 7.19
N ARG A 137 8.80 -0.38 6.59
CA ARG A 137 8.51 0.85 7.32
C ARG A 137 7.42 0.65 8.37
N ASN A 138 6.45 -0.18 8.09
CA ASN A 138 5.31 -0.47 8.95
C ASN A 138 5.49 -1.74 9.78
N GLN A 139 6.64 -2.42 9.66
CA GLN A 139 6.92 -3.64 10.40
C GLN A 139 6.86 -3.38 11.90
N LEU A 140 6.07 -4.18 12.61
CA LEU A 140 5.77 -3.95 14.02
C LEU A 140 7.01 -3.98 14.92
N SER A 141 8.02 -4.80 14.59
CA SER A 141 9.29 -4.86 15.33
C SER A 141 10.12 -3.57 15.22
N ASN A 142 9.89 -2.75 14.20
CA ASN A 142 10.62 -1.50 13.96
C ASN A 142 9.93 -0.28 14.62
N LEU A 143 8.70 -0.46 15.13
CA LEU A 143 7.93 0.60 15.77
C LEU A 143 8.17 0.60 17.28
N THR A 144 8.92 1.57 17.77
CA THR A 144 9.12 1.84 19.19
C THR A 144 8.29 3.04 19.64
N ASP A 145 8.14 3.23 20.95
CA ASP A 145 7.38 4.35 21.51
C ASP A 145 7.89 5.72 21.01
N ASN A 146 9.18 5.80 20.70
CA ASN A 146 9.86 7.02 20.24
C ASN A 146 9.96 7.14 18.71
N THR A 147 9.42 6.19 17.96
CA THR A 147 9.37 6.26 16.49
C THR A 147 8.22 7.18 16.06
N LEU A 148 8.44 8.03 15.06
CA LEU A 148 7.34 8.79 14.45
C LEU A 148 6.27 7.83 13.95
N CYS A 149 5.02 8.13 14.26
CA CYS A 149 3.91 7.28 13.89
C CYS A 149 3.73 7.23 12.37
N VAL A 150 3.60 6.03 11.84
CA VAL A 150 3.43 5.79 10.39
C VAL A 150 2.08 6.27 9.82
N CYS A 151 1.17 6.75 10.69
CA CYS A 151 -0.10 7.38 10.28
C CYS A 151 0.03 8.79 9.70
N GLY A 152 1.23 9.37 9.73
CA GLY A 152 1.44 10.74 9.25
C GLY A 152 1.01 11.85 10.22
N SER A 153 0.63 11.52 11.45
CA SER A 153 0.21 12.50 12.48
C SER A 153 1.35 13.37 13.02
N ASN A 154 2.60 13.06 12.65
CA ASN A 154 3.82 13.64 13.24
C ASN A 154 3.98 13.42 14.76
N ALA A 155 3.12 12.62 15.37
CA ALA A 155 3.24 12.24 16.78
C ALA A 155 4.09 10.97 16.93
N LEU A 156 4.62 10.72 18.13
CA LEU A 156 5.32 9.48 18.44
C LEU A 156 4.35 8.30 18.50
N PHE A 157 4.75 7.12 18.02
CA PHE A 157 3.92 5.91 17.98
C PHE A 157 3.36 5.55 19.36
N GLY A 158 4.16 5.66 20.42
CA GLY A 158 3.76 5.34 21.80
C GLY A 158 2.54 6.13 22.30
N ILE A 159 2.41 7.40 21.91
CA ILE A 159 1.28 8.27 22.30
C ILE A 159 0.21 8.41 21.22
N CYS A 160 0.39 7.80 20.06
CA CYS A 160 -0.51 7.82 18.93
C CYS A 160 -1.18 6.44 18.73
N CYS A 161 -0.87 5.75 17.64
CA CYS A 161 -1.56 4.52 17.25
C CYS A 161 -1.36 3.37 18.24
N LYS A 162 -0.25 3.30 18.97
CA LYS A 162 -0.05 2.26 19.99
C LYS A 162 -1.14 2.31 21.07
N ARG A 163 -1.54 3.51 21.53
CA ARG A 163 -2.60 3.65 22.54
C ARG A 163 -3.93 3.13 22.01
N ILE A 164 -4.27 3.44 20.75
CA ILE A 164 -5.50 2.97 20.13
C ILE A 164 -5.48 1.45 19.94
N LEU A 165 -4.35 0.87 19.54
CA LEU A 165 -4.18 -0.58 19.41
C LEU A 165 -4.37 -1.30 20.73
N MET A 166 -3.80 -0.76 21.82
CA MET A 166 -3.94 -1.37 23.16
C MET A 166 -5.37 -1.28 23.69
N THR A 167 -6.12 -0.25 23.33
CA THR A 167 -7.51 -0.08 23.77
C THR A 167 -8.48 -0.94 22.96
N ASN A 168 -8.20 -1.16 21.67
CA ASN A 168 -9.14 -1.79 20.73
C ASN A 168 -8.64 -3.11 20.14
N MET A 169 -7.61 -3.77 20.71
CA MET A 169 -6.89 -4.95 20.18
C MET A 169 -7.68 -5.75 19.13
N ARG A 170 -7.81 -5.22 17.91
CA ARG A 170 -8.34 -5.93 16.75
C ARG A 170 -7.15 -6.57 16.02
N ILE A 171 -7.13 -7.89 16.04
CA ILE A 171 -6.19 -8.71 15.27
C ILE A 171 -7.02 -9.32 14.15
N LEU A 172 -6.73 -8.97 12.93
CA LEU A 172 -7.22 -9.68 11.75
C LEU A 172 -6.25 -10.76 11.32
#